data_0ad8b93b57b32599ea85e1117c0fdfdf
#
_entry.id   0ad8b93b57b32599ea85e1117c0fdfdf
#
_cell.length_a   1.000
_cell.length_b   1.000
_cell.length_c   1.000
_cell.angle_alpha   90.00
_cell.angle_beta   90.00
_cell.angle_gamma   90.00
#
_symmetry.space_group_name_H-M   'P 1'
#
loop_
_entity.id
_entity.type
_entity.pdbx_description
1 polymer ?
#
loop_
_entity_poly.entity_id
_entity_poly.type
_entity_poly.pdbx_seq_one_letter_code
_entity_poly.pdbx_strand_id
1 'polypeptide(L)'
;MSSFTDYTENLVLTWLLTNGSATRPTAWYVGLFTAAPSDTGGGTEVSGNAYARVATGTITISGTSPTNATNAAAIEFAAASGGNWGSIGWAGIFDASTSGNLLAWAALTTARTINDGDVLRIPAGDLDVTLT
;
A
#
# COMPACT_ATOMS: atom_id res chain seq x y z
N MET A 1 -1.21 -10.57 5.76
CA MET A 1 -2.62 -10.51 5.31
C MET A 1 -2.99 -9.07 5.09
N SER A 2 -3.64 -8.79 3.99
CA SER A 2 -4.08 -7.44 3.62
C SER A 2 -5.60 -7.34 3.70
N SER A 3 -6.11 -6.14 3.91
CA SER A 3 -7.54 -5.83 3.86
C SER A 3 -7.80 -4.83 2.75
N PHE A 4 -8.84 -5.08 1.97
CA PHE A 4 -9.40 -4.07 1.09
C PHE A 4 -10.14 -3.02 1.92
N THR A 5 -10.09 -1.78 1.45
CA THR A 5 -10.94 -0.73 2.02
C THR A 5 -12.35 -0.81 1.47
N ASP A 6 -13.30 -0.19 2.17
CA ASP A 6 -14.70 -0.07 1.71
C ASP A 6 -14.78 0.50 0.29
N TYR A 7 -13.89 1.44 -0.03
CA TYR A 7 -13.79 2.01 -1.38
C TYR A 7 -13.52 0.92 -2.43
N THR A 8 -12.52 0.09 -2.18
CA THR A 8 -12.14 -0.98 -3.11
C THR A 8 -13.21 -2.06 -3.19
N GLU A 9 -13.80 -2.44 -2.08
CA GLU A 9 -14.87 -3.42 -2.05
C GLU A 9 -16.09 -2.96 -2.87
N ASN A 10 -16.49 -1.71 -2.69
CA ASN A 10 -17.57 -1.11 -3.47
C ASN A 10 -17.23 -1.08 -4.96
N LEU A 11 -16.00 -0.69 -5.31
CA LEU A 11 -15.53 -0.65 -6.70
C LEU A 11 -15.62 -2.03 -7.38
N VAL A 12 -15.13 -3.05 -6.68
CA VAL A 12 -15.11 -4.43 -7.20
C VAL A 12 -16.52 -4.97 -7.38
N LEU A 13 -17.39 -4.79 -6.38
CA LEU A 13 -18.75 -5.29 -6.43
C LEU A 13 -19.59 -4.56 -7.50
N THR A 14 -19.41 -3.26 -7.63
CA THR A 14 -20.08 -2.48 -8.67
C THR A 14 -19.68 -2.95 -10.06
N TRP A 15 -18.36 -3.16 -10.27
CA TRP A 15 -17.84 -3.62 -11.56
C TRP A 15 -18.28 -5.05 -11.89
N LEU A 16 -18.27 -5.94 -10.88
CA LEU A 16 -18.49 -7.37 -11.11
C LEU A 16 -19.97 -7.74 -11.21
N LEU A 17 -20.83 -7.11 -10.39
CA LEU A 17 -22.20 -7.56 -10.17
C LEU A 17 -23.27 -6.59 -10.64
N THR A 18 -22.90 -5.45 -11.21
CA THR A 18 -23.85 -4.44 -11.68
C THR A 18 -23.46 -3.90 -13.04
N ASN A 19 -24.37 -3.11 -13.65
CA ASN A 19 -24.09 -2.32 -14.85
C ASN A 19 -23.59 -0.90 -14.51
N GLY A 20 -23.34 -0.61 -13.25
CA GLY A 20 -22.85 0.69 -12.80
C GLY A 20 -21.43 0.96 -13.26
N SER A 21 -21.07 2.24 -13.37
CA SER A 21 -19.71 2.64 -13.69
C SER A 21 -18.78 2.39 -12.51
N ALA A 22 -17.67 1.72 -12.78
CA ALA A 22 -16.58 1.55 -11.82
C ALA A 22 -15.27 1.88 -12.51
N THR A 23 -14.66 2.99 -12.13
CA THR A 23 -13.41 3.44 -12.74
C THR A 23 -12.24 2.72 -12.10
N ARG A 24 -11.56 1.90 -12.89
CA ARG A 24 -10.37 1.17 -12.45
C ARG A 24 -9.22 2.14 -12.20
N PRO A 25 -8.47 2.00 -11.10
CA PRO A 25 -7.21 2.72 -10.93
C PRO A 25 -6.25 2.44 -12.09
N THR A 26 -5.44 3.44 -12.43
CA THR A 26 -4.44 3.32 -13.51
C THR A 26 -3.01 3.42 -12.99
N ALA A 27 -2.83 3.69 -11.71
CA ALA A 27 -1.53 3.76 -11.06
C ALA A 27 -1.67 3.31 -9.60
N TRP A 28 -0.59 2.76 -9.06
CA TRP A 28 -0.59 2.20 -7.71
C TRP A 28 0.70 2.60 -7.00
N TYR A 29 0.56 3.08 -5.75
CA TYR A 29 1.67 3.57 -4.94
C TYR A 29 1.60 2.99 -3.55
N VAL A 30 2.75 2.66 -2.99
CA VAL A 30 2.86 2.23 -1.60
C VAL A 30 3.07 3.44 -0.71
N GLY A 31 2.25 3.55 0.34
CA GLY A 31 2.41 4.49 1.42
C GLY A 31 2.69 3.79 2.74
N LEU A 32 3.34 4.48 3.65
CA LEU A 32 3.76 3.96 4.94
C LEU A 32 3.05 4.69 6.07
N PHE A 33 2.67 3.97 7.13
CA PHE A 33 1.88 4.51 8.23
C PHE A 33 2.55 4.27 9.57
N THR A 34 2.48 5.28 10.43
CA THR A 34 2.89 5.20 11.84
C THR A 34 1.71 4.88 12.76
N ALA A 35 0.48 5.06 12.30
CA ALA A 35 -0.74 4.64 12.98
C ALA A 35 -1.64 3.92 11.98
N ALA A 36 -2.31 2.85 12.42
CA ALA A 36 -3.08 1.97 11.56
C ALA A 36 -4.17 2.71 10.78
N PRO A 37 -4.28 2.52 9.46
CA PRO A 37 -5.48 2.89 8.74
C PRO A 37 -6.64 1.94 9.08
N SER A 38 -7.79 2.18 8.48
CA SER A 38 -8.97 1.33 8.60
C SER A 38 -9.62 1.15 7.22
N ASP A 39 -10.69 0.38 7.15
CA ASP A 39 -11.41 0.15 5.90
C ASP A 39 -12.01 1.45 5.33
N THR A 40 -12.25 2.45 6.17
CA THR A 40 -12.71 3.77 5.73
C THR A 40 -11.55 4.72 5.38
N GLY A 41 -10.32 4.27 5.43
CA GLY A 41 -9.11 5.09 5.28
C GLY A 41 -8.55 5.50 6.63
N GLY A 42 -8.12 6.75 6.76
CA GLY A 42 -7.58 7.25 8.02
C GLY A 42 -6.15 6.77 8.29
N GLY A 43 -5.82 6.61 9.57
CA GLY A 43 -4.46 6.34 9.99
C GLY A 43 -3.57 7.58 9.93
N THR A 44 -2.29 7.39 10.15
CA THR A 44 -1.29 8.45 10.03
C THR A 44 -0.22 8.02 9.05
N GLU A 45 -0.27 8.54 7.85
CA GLU A 45 0.78 8.34 6.86
C GLU A 45 2.00 9.18 7.23
N VAL A 46 3.19 8.65 6.98
CA VAL A 46 4.44 9.41 7.10
C VAL A 46 4.36 10.67 6.25
N SER A 47 4.91 11.79 6.74
CA SER A 47 4.99 13.03 5.98
C SER A 47 6.27 13.78 6.31
N GLY A 48 6.78 14.55 5.34
CA GLY A 48 8.01 15.31 5.49
C GLY A 48 9.27 14.45 5.45
N ASN A 49 10.41 15.06 5.70
CA ASN A 49 11.71 14.39 5.80
C ASN A 49 12.03 13.50 4.57
N ALA A 50 11.75 14.04 3.38
CA ALA A 50 11.95 13.39 2.07
C ALA A 50 11.04 12.17 1.82
N TYR A 51 10.01 11.96 2.65
CA TYR A 51 9.04 10.90 2.39
C TYR A 51 8.21 11.19 1.14
N ALA A 52 8.04 10.19 0.30
CA ALA A 52 7.07 10.15 -0.79
C ALA A 52 6.63 8.70 -1.01
N ARG A 53 5.39 8.51 -1.42
CA ARG A 53 4.92 7.19 -1.85
C ARG A 53 5.73 6.73 -3.05
N VAL A 54 5.91 5.42 -3.17
CA VAL A 54 6.67 4.81 -4.27
C VAL A 54 5.74 3.93 -5.08
N ALA A 55 5.84 4.03 -6.41
CA ALA A 55 5.05 3.17 -7.30
C ALA A 55 5.33 1.69 -7.02
N THR A 56 4.29 0.87 -7.07
CA THR A 56 4.43 -0.57 -6.83
C THR A 56 5.25 -1.27 -7.92
N GLY A 57 5.34 -0.65 -9.11
CA GLY A 57 5.87 -1.34 -10.29
C GLY A 57 4.94 -2.46 -10.74
N THR A 58 5.50 -3.44 -11.44
CA THR A 58 4.74 -4.58 -11.94
C THR A 58 4.23 -5.45 -10.80
N ILE A 59 2.95 -5.78 -10.82
CA ILE A 59 2.31 -6.71 -9.89
C ILE A 59 2.09 -8.04 -10.61
N THR A 60 2.47 -9.11 -9.97
CA THR A 60 2.28 -10.47 -10.45
C THR A 60 1.11 -11.13 -9.72
N ILE A 61 0.17 -11.68 -10.46
CA ILE A 61 -0.96 -12.43 -9.91
C ILE A 61 -0.62 -13.93 -9.97
N SER A 62 -0.76 -14.62 -8.87
CA SER A 62 -0.47 -16.05 -8.79
C SER A 62 -1.36 -16.75 -7.77
N GLY A 63 -1.33 -18.09 -7.78
CA GLY A 63 -2.11 -18.89 -6.86
C GLY A 63 -3.57 -19.06 -7.30
N THR A 64 -4.23 -20.03 -6.74
CA THR A 64 -5.61 -20.36 -7.03
C THR A 64 -6.46 -20.51 -5.77
N SER A 65 -5.82 -20.65 -4.62
CA SER A 65 -6.51 -20.79 -3.32
C SER A 65 -5.50 -20.61 -2.18
N PRO A 66 -5.22 -19.40 -1.77
CA PRO A 66 -5.73 -18.10 -2.24
C PRO A 66 -5.07 -17.62 -3.55
N THR A 67 -5.66 -16.60 -4.15
CA THR A 67 -5.03 -15.85 -5.24
C THR A 67 -4.27 -14.68 -4.64
N ASN A 68 -3.01 -14.54 -5.02
CA ASN A 68 -2.12 -13.51 -4.50
C ASN A 68 -1.70 -12.52 -5.57
N ALA A 69 -1.55 -11.27 -5.18
CA ALA A 69 -0.92 -10.23 -5.98
C ALA A 69 0.33 -9.76 -5.25
N THR A 70 1.48 -9.87 -5.90
CA THR A 70 2.78 -9.53 -5.29
C THR A 70 3.58 -8.61 -6.19
N ASN A 71 4.50 -7.84 -5.60
CA ASN A 71 5.42 -7.01 -6.36
C ASN A 71 6.48 -7.87 -7.06
N ALA A 72 6.63 -7.67 -8.37
CA ALA A 72 7.62 -8.43 -9.16
C ALA A 72 9.05 -8.00 -8.87
N ALA A 73 9.26 -6.75 -8.48
CA ALA A 73 10.57 -6.19 -8.16
C ALA A 73 10.54 -5.49 -6.81
N ALA A 74 11.70 -5.28 -6.21
CA ALA A 74 11.81 -4.56 -4.96
C ALA A 74 11.25 -3.13 -5.08
N ILE A 75 10.61 -2.65 -4.02
CA ILE A 75 10.13 -1.29 -3.88
C ILE A 75 11.01 -0.61 -2.83
N GLU A 76 11.71 0.44 -3.23
CA GLU A 76 12.66 1.13 -2.36
C GLU A 76 12.26 2.58 -2.21
N PHE A 77 12.12 3.03 -0.97
CA PHE A 77 11.83 4.43 -0.66
C PHE A 77 13.14 5.23 -0.65
N ALA A 78 13.04 6.52 -0.97
CA ALA A 78 14.17 7.41 -0.78
C ALA A 78 14.59 7.42 0.69
N ALA A 79 15.88 7.66 0.96
CA ALA A 79 16.35 7.76 2.34
C ALA A 79 15.65 8.90 3.07
N ALA A 80 15.28 8.68 4.33
CA ALA A 80 14.82 9.74 5.19
C ALA A 80 15.89 10.83 5.29
N SER A 81 15.50 12.07 5.17
CA SER A 81 16.41 13.21 5.14
C SER A 81 15.79 14.41 5.85
N GLY A 82 16.56 15.03 6.73
CA GLY A 82 16.09 16.17 7.50
C GLY A 82 15.37 15.78 8.79
N GLY A 83 15.27 14.50 9.10
CA GLY A 83 14.65 13.98 10.31
C GLY A 83 14.17 12.55 10.15
N ASN A 84 13.64 11.99 11.21
CA ASN A 84 13.17 10.62 11.30
C ASN A 84 11.74 10.51 10.76
N TRP A 85 11.39 9.31 10.23
CA TRP A 85 9.99 8.98 9.94
C TRP A 85 9.27 8.35 11.13
N GLY A 86 10.01 7.83 12.09
CA GLY A 86 9.49 7.15 13.27
C GLY A 86 9.30 5.66 13.06
N SER A 87 8.41 5.08 13.84
CA SER A 87 8.12 3.64 13.77
C SER A 87 7.02 3.37 12.74
N ILE A 88 7.37 2.67 11.67
CA ILE A 88 6.46 2.28 10.60
C ILE A 88 5.87 0.92 10.95
N GLY A 89 4.57 0.86 11.18
CA GLY A 89 3.87 -0.37 11.54
C GLY A 89 2.95 -0.90 10.46
N TRP A 90 2.59 -0.08 9.46
CA TRP A 90 1.64 -0.47 8.40
C TRP A 90 2.06 0.11 7.06
N ALA A 91 1.60 -0.55 6.01
CA ALA A 91 1.74 -0.08 4.63
C ALA A 91 0.38 -0.17 3.93
N GLY A 92 0.18 0.68 2.93
CA GLY A 92 -1.03 0.68 2.13
C GLY A 92 -0.73 0.91 0.66
N ILE A 93 -1.68 0.57 -0.19
CA ILE A 93 -1.64 0.82 -1.63
C ILE A 93 -2.67 1.88 -1.96
N PHE A 94 -2.21 2.95 -2.61
CA PHE A 94 -3.03 4.07 -3.05
C PHE A 94 -3.14 4.10 -4.57
N ASP A 95 -4.18 4.74 -5.07
CA ASP A 95 -4.38 4.96 -6.50
C ASP A 95 -3.75 6.26 -7.02
N ALA A 96 -3.04 7.00 -6.18
CA ALA A 96 -2.36 8.24 -6.54
C ALA A 96 -1.10 8.43 -5.71
N SER A 97 -0.14 9.19 -6.25
CA SER A 97 1.11 9.50 -5.56
C SER A 97 0.92 10.45 -4.38
N THR A 98 -0.14 11.26 -4.42
CA THR A 98 -0.55 12.17 -3.34
C THR A 98 -2.07 12.14 -3.26
N SER A 99 -2.63 12.34 -2.06
CA SER A 99 -4.09 12.24 -1.87
C SER A 99 -4.62 10.90 -2.41
N GLY A 100 -5.73 10.88 -3.12
CA GLY A 100 -6.29 9.66 -3.70
C GLY A 100 -6.94 8.75 -2.68
N ASN A 101 -7.23 7.54 -3.12
CA ASN A 101 -7.94 6.55 -2.32
C ASN A 101 -6.99 5.46 -1.84
N LEU A 102 -7.10 5.10 -0.57
CA LEU A 102 -6.44 3.90 -0.05
C LEU A 102 -7.24 2.69 -0.55
N LEU A 103 -6.54 1.77 -1.23
CA LEU A 103 -7.17 0.60 -1.83
C LEU A 103 -7.09 -0.63 -0.93
N ALA A 104 -5.93 -0.85 -0.32
CA ALA A 104 -5.66 -1.98 0.56
C ALA A 104 -4.60 -1.56 1.58
N TRP A 105 -4.58 -2.23 2.72
CA TRP A 105 -3.58 -1.99 3.75
C TRP A 105 -3.31 -3.24 4.56
N ALA A 106 -2.16 -3.27 5.21
CA ALA A 106 -1.76 -4.35 6.10
C ALA A 106 -0.75 -3.88 7.13
N ALA A 107 -0.70 -4.57 8.26
CA ALA A 107 0.39 -4.41 9.21
C ALA A 107 1.67 -5.03 8.64
N LEU A 108 2.82 -4.41 8.92
CA LEU A 108 4.10 -5.03 8.66
C LEU A 108 4.28 -6.23 9.59
N THR A 109 4.98 -7.27 9.12
CA THR A 109 5.33 -8.41 9.98
C THR A 109 6.09 -7.98 11.20
N THR A 110 7.00 -7.01 11.03
CA THR A 110 7.76 -6.37 12.10
C THR A 110 7.79 -4.87 11.84
N ALA A 111 7.41 -4.08 12.84
CA ALA A 111 7.53 -2.62 12.75
C ALA A 111 8.97 -2.21 12.49
N ARG A 112 9.16 -1.18 11.67
CA ARG A 112 10.46 -0.66 11.28
C ARG A 112 10.62 0.77 11.76
N THR A 113 11.68 1.05 12.50
CA THR A 113 12.03 2.42 12.86
C THR A 113 12.95 2.99 11.79
N ILE A 114 12.52 4.08 11.16
CA ILE A 114 13.25 4.77 10.10
C ILE A 114 13.76 6.09 10.65
N ASN A 115 15.06 6.17 10.87
CA ASN A 115 15.75 7.37 11.31
C ASN A 115 16.31 8.13 10.12
N ASP A 116 16.76 9.35 10.35
CA ASP A 116 17.42 10.16 9.33
C ASP A 116 18.56 9.37 8.67
N GLY A 117 18.54 9.29 7.36
CA GLY A 117 19.50 8.53 6.56
C GLY A 117 19.13 7.07 6.28
N ASP A 118 18.11 6.53 6.98
CA ASP A 118 17.67 5.14 6.76
C ASP A 118 16.83 5.01 5.48
N VAL A 119 16.88 3.82 4.89
CA VAL A 119 16.10 3.45 3.70
C VAL A 119 15.18 2.29 4.05
N LEU A 120 13.88 2.42 3.72
CA LEU A 120 12.95 1.31 3.79
C LEU A 120 12.84 0.66 2.41
N ARG A 121 12.97 -0.66 2.36
CA ARG A 121 12.88 -1.44 1.13
C ARG A 121 11.91 -2.61 1.34
N ILE A 122 11.03 -2.80 0.37
CA ILE A 122 10.14 -3.96 0.30
C ILE A 122 10.71 -4.88 -0.78
N PRO A 123 11.30 -6.05 -0.40
CA PRO A 123 11.81 -6.99 -1.39
C PRO A 123 10.73 -7.48 -2.35
N ALA A 124 11.15 -8.01 -3.49
CA ALA A 124 10.23 -8.64 -4.44
C ALA A 124 9.43 -9.76 -3.74
N GLY A 125 8.12 -9.76 -3.94
CA GLY A 125 7.22 -10.75 -3.35
C GLY A 125 6.74 -10.44 -1.93
N ASP A 126 7.30 -9.44 -1.25
CA ASP A 126 6.93 -9.13 0.14
C ASP A 126 5.69 -8.22 0.25
N LEU A 127 5.37 -7.48 -0.80
CA LEU A 127 4.08 -6.81 -0.90
C LEU A 127 3.06 -7.85 -1.40
N ASP A 128 2.16 -8.27 -0.53
CA ASP A 128 1.25 -9.37 -0.81
C ASP A 128 -0.19 -8.96 -0.51
N VAL A 129 -1.04 -9.00 -1.52
CA VAL A 129 -2.48 -8.79 -1.41
C VAL A 129 -3.17 -10.10 -1.77
N THR A 130 -3.93 -10.64 -0.84
CA THR A 130 -4.54 -11.96 -0.95
C THR A 130 -6.07 -11.84 -1.03
N LEU A 131 -6.66 -12.55 -1.98
CA LEU A 131 -8.10 -12.78 -2.04
C LEU A 131 -8.40 -14.27 -1.83
N THR A 132 -9.30 -14.54 -0.91
CA THR A 132 -9.74 -15.89 -0.59
C THR A 132 -11.19 -16.13 -0.97
#